data_dd46b7801ad3b765dcea3c30e7291457
#
_entry.id   dd46b7801ad3b765dcea3c30e7291457
#
_cell.length_a   1.000
_cell.length_b   1.000
_cell.length_c   1.000
_cell.angle_alpha   90.00
_cell.angle_beta   90.00
_cell.angle_gamma   90.00
#
_symmetry.space_group_name_H-M   'P 1'
#
loop_
_entity.id
_entity.type
_entity.pdbx_description
1 polymer ?
#
loop_
_entity_poly.entity_id
_entity_poly.type
_entity_poly.pdbx_seq_one_letter_code
_entity_poly.pdbx_strand_id
1 'polypeptide(L)'
;MQYVLWDYFRELGEKHVGGHKVVREDEEGEEYDVHVGERLRKLLHLARAYGYWIARGALTLLVLKTVDFTALHEAGTLFLQHLLLHTFLMSQTRLPMLTPRARQNLLRAPSQVDRERIEQLLVRGTVGQPRLAQGLFVFCHMHLQRETLATLLGDVAIVRRLEWTVNVARDTLSVGAASADASDA
;
A
#
# COMPACT_ATOMS: atom_id res chain seq x y z
N MET A 1 10.89 -8.69 9.98
CA MET A 1 9.65 -8.03 9.50
C MET A 1 9.38 -8.29 8.02
N GLN A 2 10.34 -8.13 7.12
CA GLN A 2 10.16 -8.39 5.68
C GLN A 2 9.74 -9.84 5.39
N TYR A 3 10.41 -10.83 5.98
CA TYR A 3 10.06 -12.26 5.81
C TYR A 3 8.66 -12.59 6.31
N VAL A 4 8.22 -12.02 7.43
CA VAL A 4 6.86 -12.21 7.95
C VAL A 4 5.81 -11.68 6.97
N LEU A 5 6.09 -10.56 6.30
CA LEU A 5 5.21 -10.02 5.26
C LEU A 5 5.14 -10.97 4.05
N TRP A 6 6.28 -11.51 3.63
CA TRP A 6 6.35 -12.47 2.52
C TRP A 6 5.62 -13.77 2.82
N ASP A 7 5.78 -14.30 4.04
CA ASP A 7 5.05 -15.50 4.49
C ASP A 7 3.55 -15.23 4.47
N TYR A 8 3.14 -14.02 4.91
CA TYR A 8 1.75 -13.65 4.87
C TYR A 8 1.20 -13.50 3.45
N PHE A 9 1.94 -12.91 2.50
CA PHE A 9 1.54 -12.89 1.10
C PHE A 9 1.38 -14.30 0.52
N ARG A 10 2.25 -15.24 0.91
CA ARG A 10 2.09 -16.65 0.52
C ARG A 10 0.84 -17.28 1.12
N GLU A 11 0.50 -16.96 2.38
CA GLU A 11 -0.78 -17.39 2.99
C GLU A 11 -2.00 -16.83 2.24
N LEU A 12 -1.87 -15.66 1.61
CA LEU A 12 -2.90 -15.06 0.76
C LEU A 12 -2.95 -15.66 -0.66
N GLY A 13 -2.08 -16.64 -0.97
CA GLY A 13 -2.05 -17.30 -2.27
C GLY A 13 -1.10 -16.67 -3.29
N GLU A 14 -0.32 -15.64 -2.92
CA GLU A 14 0.63 -15.00 -3.82
C GLU A 14 1.83 -15.93 -4.09
N LYS A 15 1.93 -16.44 -5.32
CA LYS A 15 2.92 -17.45 -5.72
C LYS A 15 4.32 -16.90 -6.00
N HIS A 16 4.45 -15.58 -6.22
CA HIS A 16 5.68 -14.92 -6.68
C HIS A 16 6.30 -13.96 -5.67
N VAL A 17 6.20 -14.26 -4.38
CA VAL A 17 6.79 -13.43 -3.33
C VAL A 17 8.04 -14.10 -2.75
N GLY A 18 9.14 -13.38 -2.69
CA GLY A 18 10.39 -13.83 -2.08
C GLY A 18 11.25 -14.76 -2.94
N GLY A 19 11.01 -14.85 -4.26
CA GLY A 19 11.87 -15.59 -5.20
C GLY A 19 11.71 -17.12 -5.21
N HIS A 20 10.79 -17.67 -4.43
CA HIS A 20 10.48 -19.09 -4.42
C HIS A 20 9.03 -19.35 -4.83
N LYS A 21 8.86 -20.24 -5.82
CA LYS A 21 7.55 -20.72 -6.25
C LYS A 21 7.09 -21.79 -5.25
N VAL A 22 6.11 -21.49 -4.41
CA VAL A 22 5.48 -22.47 -3.53
C VAL A 22 4.23 -22.99 -4.21
N VAL A 23 4.24 -24.27 -4.59
CA VAL A 23 3.04 -25.00 -5.02
C VAL A 23 2.38 -25.51 -3.74
N ARG A 24 1.23 -24.95 -3.36
CA ARG A 24 0.33 -25.61 -2.41
C ARG A 24 -0.67 -26.42 -3.21
N GLU A 25 -0.79 -27.69 -2.88
CA GLU A 25 -1.92 -28.52 -3.28
C GLU A 25 -3.14 -28.03 -2.50
N ASP A 26 -4.22 -27.75 -3.20
CA ASP A 26 -5.46 -27.24 -2.64
C ASP A 26 -6.11 -28.35 -1.80
N GLU A 27 -6.07 -28.21 -0.47
CA GLU A 27 -6.93 -28.98 0.43
C GLU A 27 -8.33 -28.35 0.41
N GLU A 28 -9.21 -28.93 -0.39
CA GLU A 28 -10.65 -28.68 -0.36
C GLU A 28 -11.24 -29.25 0.94
N GLY A 29 -11.76 -28.38 1.80
CA GLY A 29 -12.47 -28.76 3.04
C GLY A 29 -13.48 -27.70 3.47
N GLU A 30 -14.72 -28.09 3.64
CA GLU A 30 -15.94 -27.32 3.88
C GLU A 30 -16.05 -26.62 5.26
N GLU A 31 -15.03 -25.94 5.73
CA GLU A 31 -15.09 -25.13 6.97
C GLU A 31 -14.97 -23.63 6.68
N TYR A 32 -15.56 -23.17 5.58
CA TYR A 32 -15.20 -21.94 4.87
C TYR A 32 -15.72 -20.63 5.49
N ASP A 33 -16.82 -20.59 6.21
CA ASP A 33 -17.52 -19.30 6.42
C ASP A 33 -17.10 -18.52 7.68
N VAL A 34 -16.76 -19.20 8.78
CA VAL A 34 -16.34 -18.52 10.03
C VAL A 34 -14.91 -18.00 9.93
N HIS A 35 -14.04 -18.73 9.25
CA HIS A 35 -12.63 -18.38 9.10
C HIS A 35 -12.37 -17.23 8.10
N VAL A 36 -13.24 -17.01 7.12
CA VAL A 36 -13.10 -15.92 6.13
C VAL A 36 -13.12 -14.55 6.82
N GLY A 37 -14.05 -14.32 7.72
CA GLY A 37 -14.15 -13.05 8.45
C GLY A 37 -12.96 -12.78 9.37
N GLU A 38 -12.36 -13.82 9.96
CA GLU A 38 -11.17 -13.69 10.78
C GLU A 38 -9.92 -13.42 9.94
N ARG A 39 -9.77 -14.12 8.81
CA ARG A 39 -8.68 -13.90 7.86
C ARG A 39 -8.72 -12.48 7.31
N LEU A 40 -9.90 -11.98 6.93
CA LEU A 40 -10.07 -10.61 6.46
C LEU A 40 -9.71 -9.59 7.53
N ARG A 41 -10.16 -9.77 8.78
CA ARG A 41 -9.79 -8.89 9.90
C ARG A 41 -8.27 -8.89 10.14
N LYS A 42 -7.63 -10.05 10.14
CA LYS A 42 -6.17 -10.19 10.27
C LYS A 42 -5.46 -9.44 9.15
N LEU A 43 -5.93 -9.60 7.90
CA LEU A 43 -5.41 -8.91 6.72
C LEU A 43 -5.46 -7.38 6.90
N LEU A 44 -6.62 -6.85 7.27
CA LEU A 44 -6.81 -5.41 7.45
C LEU A 44 -5.95 -4.85 8.60
N HIS A 45 -5.83 -5.59 9.70
CA HIS A 45 -4.99 -5.18 10.85
C HIS A 45 -3.51 -5.15 10.48
N LEU A 46 -3.02 -6.17 9.79
CA LEU A 46 -1.63 -6.22 9.31
C LEU A 46 -1.34 -5.11 8.31
N ALA A 47 -2.23 -4.90 7.33
CA ALA A 47 -2.09 -3.82 6.37
C ALA A 47 -1.98 -2.44 7.05
N ARG A 48 -2.82 -2.18 8.06
CA ARG A 48 -2.77 -0.95 8.85
C ARG A 48 -1.48 -0.83 9.66
N ALA A 49 -1.02 -1.91 10.29
CA ALA A 49 0.22 -1.92 11.07
C ALA A 49 1.44 -1.63 10.19
N TYR A 50 1.56 -2.32 9.06
CA TYR A 50 2.65 -2.06 8.10
C TYR A 50 2.57 -0.65 7.53
N GLY A 51 1.38 -0.17 7.15
CA GLY A 51 1.17 1.19 6.68
C GLY A 51 1.59 2.25 7.71
N TYR A 52 1.28 2.02 8.98
CA TYR A 52 1.72 2.89 10.06
C TYR A 52 3.25 2.91 10.21
N TRP A 53 3.90 1.75 10.22
CA TRP A 53 5.36 1.66 10.35
C TRP A 53 6.09 2.30 9.16
N ILE A 54 5.57 2.13 7.95
CA ILE A 54 6.12 2.79 6.74
C ILE A 54 5.95 4.32 6.86
N ALA A 55 4.77 4.79 7.22
CA ALA A 55 4.50 6.21 7.38
C ALA A 55 5.37 6.88 8.46
N ARG A 56 5.81 6.13 9.46
CA ARG A 56 6.70 6.58 10.54
C ARG A 56 8.18 6.37 10.26
N GLY A 57 8.52 5.77 9.12
CA GLY A 57 9.91 5.48 8.77
C GLY A 57 10.56 4.35 9.53
N ALA A 58 9.79 3.58 10.32
CA ALA A 58 10.25 2.35 10.96
C ALA A 58 10.49 1.22 9.95
N LEU A 59 9.75 1.25 8.85
CA LEU A 59 9.95 0.43 7.66
C LEU A 59 9.99 1.32 6.42
N THR A 60 10.57 0.80 5.34
CA THR A 60 10.52 1.45 4.03
C THR A 60 9.65 0.65 3.07
N LEU A 61 9.24 1.25 1.96
CA LEU A 61 8.51 0.57 0.89
C LEU A 61 9.30 -0.58 0.26
N LEU A 62 10.62 -0.67 0.53
CA LEU A 62 11.45 -1.80 0.10
C LEU A 62 10.97 -3.16 0.59
N VAL A 63 10.13 -3.22 1.61
CA VAL A 63 9.48 -4.48 2.04
C VAL A 63 8.60 -5.08 0.93
N LEU A 64 8.17 -4.25 -0.03
CA LEU A 64 7.34 -4.63 -1.18
C LEU A 64 8.15 -4.94 -2.44
N LYS A 65 9.49 -4.87 -2.42
CA LYS A 65 10.34 -4.98 -3.62
C LYS A 65 10.22 -6.30 -4.39
N THR A 66 9.74 -7.36 -3.72
CA THR A 66 9.56 -8.69 -4.30
C THR A 66 8.11 -9.01 -4.64
N VAL A 67 7.20 -8.06 -4.47
CA VAL A 67 5.80 -8.21 -4.83
C VAL A 67 5.66 -8.02 -6.33
N ASP A 68 5.01 -8.97 -6.98
CA ASP A 68 4.61 -8.84 -8.39
C ASP A 68 3.26 -8.11 -8.47
N PHE A 69 3.32 -6.82 -8.74
CA PHE A 69 2.13 -5.96 -8.81
C PHE A 69 1.21 -6.27 -10.01
N THR A 70 1.69 -7.07 -10.97
CA THR A 70 0.93 -7.42 -12.18
C THR A 70 0.15 -8.72 -12.03
N ALA A 71 0.51 -9.56 -11.07
CA ALA A 71 -0.06 -10.88 -10.86
C ALA A 71 -0.67 -11.06 -9.45
N LEU A 72 -1.16 -9.96 -8.85
CA LEU A 72 -1.77 -9.99 -7.52
C LEU A 72 -3.16 -10.65 -7.56
N HIS A 73 -3.41 -11.51 -6.59
CA HIS A 73 -4.74 -12.02 -6.28
C HIS A 73 -5.59 -10.96 -5.55
N GLU A 74 -6.88 -11.21 -5.46
CA GLU A 74 -7.83 -10.29 -4.83
C GLU A 74 -7.43 -9.92 -3.39
N ALA A 75 -7.05 -10.91 -2.58
CA ALA A 75 -6.62 -10.71 -1.20
C ALA A 75 -5.32 -9.88 -1.08
N GLY A 76 -4.34 -10.13 -1.96
CA GLY A 76 -3.11 -9.35 -2.05
C GLY A 76 -3.37 -7.91 -2.48
N THR A 77 -4.25 -7.72 -3.46
CA THR A 77 -4.71 -6.41 -3.92
C THR A 77 -5.37 -5.63 -2.78
N LEU A 78 -6.31 -6.24 -2.06
CA LEU A 78 -6.99 -5.63 -0.92
C LEU A 78 -6.00 -5.27 0.20
N PHE A 79 -5.05 -6.17 0.50
CA PHE A 79 -3.99 -5.89 1.48
C PHE A 79 -3.18 -4.66 1.10
N LEU A 80 -2.70 -4.57 -0.15
CA LEU A 80 -1.90 -3.44 -0.62
C LEU A 80 -2.70 -2.14 -0.68
N GLN A 81 -3.97 -2.19 -1.08
CA GLN A 81 -4.86 -1.03 -1.01
C GLN A 81 -4.90 -0.47 0.42
N HIS A 82 -5.23 -1.29 1.42
CA HIS A 82 -5.31 -0.86 2.81
C HIS A 82 -3.95 -0.42 3.37
N LEU A 83 -2.86 -1.10 3.02
CA LEU A 83 -1.50 -0.72 3.42
C LEU A 83 -1.14 0.67 2.89
N LEU A 84 -1.31 0.91 1.60
CA LEU A 84 -0.96 2.20 0.98
C LEU A 84 -1.88 3.32 1.46
N LEU A 85 -3.20 3.08 1.56
CA LEU A 85 -4.15 4.06 2.10
C LEU A 85 -3.76 4.47 3.52
N HIS A 86 -3.43 3.49 4.37
CA HIS A 86 -3.03 3.79 5.73
C HIS A 86 -1.67 4.49 5.80
N THR A 87 -0.72 4.09 4.95
CA THR A 87 0.57 4.78 4.78
C THR A 87 0.35 6.25 4.43
N PHE A 88 -0.47 6.53 3.43
CA PHE A 88 -0.75 7.88 2.96
C PHE A 88 -1.47 8.73 4.02
N LEU A 89 -2.47 8.20 4.70
CA LEU A 89 -3.15 8.91 5.78
C LEU A 89 -2.21 9.22 6.95
N MET A 90 -1.43 8.23 7.38
CA MET A 90 -0.55 8.37 8.53
C MET A 90 0.68 9.24 8.25
N SER A 91 1.14 9.35 7.00
CA SER A 91 2.24 10.25 6.64
C SER A 91 1.86 11.73 6.82
N GLN A 92 0.58 12.07 6.72
CA GLN A 92 0.06 13.43 6.80
C GLN A 92 -0.35 13.86 8.22
N THR A 93 -0.34 12.96 9.19
CA THR A 93 -0.65 13.27 10.58
C THR A 93 0.45 12.81 11.52
N ARG A 94 0.72 13.57 12.59
CA ARG A 94 1.66 13.17 13.65
C ARG A 94 1.01 12.29 14.71
N LEU A 95 -0.32 12.20 14.71
CA LEU A 95 -1.05 11.44 15.71
C LEU A 95 -0.99 9.94 15.41
N PRO A 96 -0.89 9.08 16.44
CA PRO A 96 -0.63 7.66 16.26
C PRO A 96 -1.80 6.87 15.68
N MET A 97 -3.00 7.43 15.72
CA MET A 97 -4.23 6.79 15.24
C MET A 97 -5.13 7.80 14.56
N LEU A 98 -6.13 7.34 13.81
CA LEU A 98 -7.21 8.16 13.27
C LEU A 98 -8.15 8.65 14.39
N THR A 99 -7.63 9.41 15.33
CA THR A 99 -8.41 10.09 16.35
C THR A 99 -9.28 11.18 15.70
N PRO A 100 -10.35 11.68 16.37
CA PRO A 100 -11.13 12.79 15.87
C PRO A 100 -10.26 14.02 15.50
N ARG A 101 -9.22 14.29 16.27
CA ARG A 101 -8.27 15.38 16.00
C ARG A 101 -7.40 15.10 14.77
N ALA A 102 -6.93 13.87 14.57
CA ALA A 102 -6.22 13.46 13.35
C ALA A 102 -7.11 13.60 12.13
N ARG A 103 -8.37 13.17 12.24
CA ARG A 103 -9.37 13.31 11.19
C ARG A 103 -9.60 14.79 10.85
N GLN A 104 -9.76 15.68 11.83
CA GLN A 104 -9.89 17.11 11.59
C GLN A 104 -8.69 17.69 10.83
N ASN A 105 -7.47 17.23 11.12
CA ASN A 105 -6.29 17.65 10.39
C ASN A 105 -6.33 17.20 8.91
N LEU A 106 -6.80 15.99 8.64
CA LEU A 106 -6.94 15.47 7.29
C LEU A 106 -8.08 16.14 6.49
N LEU A 107 -9.05 16.73 7.17
CA LEU A 107 -10.15 17.48 6.53
C LEU A 107 -9.75 18.89 6.07
N ARG A 108 -8.61 19.40 6.52
CA ARG A 108 -8.07 20.69 6.05
C ARG A 108 -7.56 20.57 4.61
N ALA A 109 -7.46 21.69 3.93
CA ALA A 109 -6.82 21.73 2.63
C ALA A 109 -5.38 21.17 2.72
N PRO A 110 -4.94 20.36 1.73
CA PRO A 110 -3.58 19.87 1.68
C PRO A 110 -2.57 21.02 1.66
N SER A 111 -1.49 20.89 2.44
CA SER A 111 -0.41 21.87 2.48
C SER A 111 0.81 21.38 1.67
N GLN A 112 1.73 22.30 1.37
CA GLN A 112 3.01 21.96 0.75
C GLN A 112 3.81 20.99 1.63
N VAL A 113 3.75 21.12 2.95
CA VAL A 113 4.40 20.20 3.90
C VAL A 113 3.84 18.77 3.80
N ASP A 114 2.52 18.64 3.56
CA ASP A 114 1.91 17.32 3.36
C ASP A 114 2.41 16.69 2.05
N ARG A 115 2.54 17.48 0.98
CA ARG A 115 3.10 17.06 -0.30
C ARG A 115 4.53 16.56 -0.12
N GLU A 116 5.39 17.35 0.48
CA GLU A 116 6.80 17.01 0.72
C GLU A 116 6.97 15.72 1.53
N ARG A 117 6.10 15.48 2.53
CA ARG A 117 6.14 14.23 3.30
C ARG A 117 5.83 13.01 2.45
N ILE A 118 4.86 13.11 1.56
CA ILE A 118 4.49 12.01 0.65
C ILE A 118 5.63 11.76 -0.34
N GLU A 119 6.16 12.82 -0.95
CA GLU A 119 7.28 12.76 -1.89
C GLU A 119 8.51 12.13 -1.23
N GLN A 120 8.90 12.60 -0.03
CA GLN A 120 10.04 12.06 0.71
C GLN A 120 9.87 10.58 1.08
N LEU A 121 8.65 10.17 1.48
CA LEU A 121 8.34 8.78 1.80
C LEU A 121 8.53 7.89 0.57
N LEU A 122 8.01 8.31 -0.57
CA LEU A 122 8.10 7.56 -1.82
C LEU A 122 9.52 7.53 -2.36
N VAL A 123 10.19 8.66 -2.45
CA VAL A 123 11.58 8.75 -2.92
C VAL A 123 12.49 7.86 -2.07
N ARG A 124 12.43 7.96 -0.73
CA ARG A 124 13.24 7.11 0.16
C ARG A 124 12.93 5.62 0.00
N GLY A 125 11.67 5.29 -0.28
CA GLY A 125 11.21 3.91 -0.41
C GLY A 125 11.52 3.28 -1.75
N THR A 126 11.82 4.06 -2.79
CA THR A 126 12.02 3.56 -4.17
C THR A 126 13.39 3.89 -4.75
N VAL A 127 14.24 4.64 -4.03
CA VAL A 127 15.62 4.94 -4.48
C VAL A 127 16.36 3.65 -4.86
N GLY A 128 16.92 3.60 -6.07
CA GLY A 128 17.65 2.45 -6.59
C GLY A 128 16.77 1.21 -6.86
N GLN A 129 15.45 1.37 -6.86
CA GLN A 129 14.49 0.28 -7.09
C GLN A 129 13.44 0.69 -8.15
N PRO A 130 13.82 0.85 -9.41
CA PRO A 130 12.91 1.33 -10.46
C PRO A 130 11.72 0.42 -10.70
N ARG A 131 11.90 -0.90 -10.61
CA ARG A 131 10.80 -1.86 -10.73
C ARG A 131 9.75 -1.69 -9.63
N LEU A 132 10.19 -1.38 -8.40
CA LEU A 132 9.28 -1.08 -7.31
C LEU A 132 8.53 0.23 -7.55
N ALA A 133 9.21 1.27 -8.02
CA ALA A 133 8.57 2.55 -8.36
C ALA A 133 7.52 2.37 -9.46
N GLN A 134 7.85 1.65 -10.52
CA GLN A 134 6.93 1.33 -11.62
C GLN A 134 5.73 0.49 -11.13
N GLY A 135 5.97 -0.57 -10.34
CA GLY A 135 4.91 -1.41 -9.79
C GLY A 135 3.95 -0.61 -8.90
N LEU A 136 4.48 0.24 -8.02
CA LEU A 136 3.68 1.13 -7.17
C LEU A 136 2.91 2.16 -8.00
N PHE A 137 3.52 2.72 -9.05
CA PHE A 137 2.84 3.65 -9.96
C PHE A 137 1.63 3.00 -10.63
N VAL A 138 1.83 1.82 -11.23
CA VAL A 138 0.76 1.06 -11.88
C VAL A 138 -0.32 0.69 -10.87
N PHE A 139 0.06 0.21 -9.69
CA PHE A 139 -0.89 -0.15 -8.64
C PHE A 139 -1.74 1.05 -8.19
N CYS A 140 -1.12 2.20 -7.94
CA CYS A 140 -1.85 3.42 -7.60
C CYS A 140 -2.79 3.87 -8.72
N HIS A 141 -2.38 3.68 -9.99
CA HIS A 141 -3.19 4.04 -11.14
C HIS A 141 -4.41 3.14 -11.30
N MET A 142 -4.24 1.82 -11.14
CA MET A 142 -5.28 0.82 -11.40
C MET A 142 -6.20 0.58 -10.20
N HIS A 143 -5.66 0.59 -8.98
CA HIS A 143 -6.35 0.07 -7.80
C HIS A 143 -6.71 1.14 -6.75
N LEU A 144 -6.21 2.40 -6.89
CA LEU A 144 -6.53 3.50 -5.98
C LEU A 144 -7.27 4.63 -6.68
N GLN A 145 -8.23 4.26 -7.54
CA GLN A 145 -9.12 5.22 -8.19
C GLN A 145 -10.19 5.71 -7.20
N ARG A 146 -10.82 6.83 -7.53
CA ARG A 146 -11.82 7.49 -6.68
C ARG A 146 -12.94 6.55 -6.27
N GLU A 147 -13.45 5.74 -7.19
CA GLU A 147 -14.54 4.78 -6.96
C GLU A 147 -14.14 3.74 -5.92
N THR A 148 -12.93 3.19 -6.07
CA THR A 148 -12.35 2.23 -5.12
C THR A 148 -12.16 2.87 -3.74
N LEU A 149 -11.62 4.11 -3.69
CA LEU A 149 -11.44 4.84 -2.43
C LEU A 149 -12.78 5.10 -1.73
N ALA A 150 -13.81 5.44 -2.48
CA ALA A 150 -15.16 5.66 -1.94
C ALA A 150 -15.75 4.39 -1.35
N THR A 151 -15.58 3.24 -2.03
CA THR A 151 -16.05 1.93 -1.56
C THR A 151 -15.33 1.51 -0.27
N LEU A 152 -14.00 1.70 -0.19
CA LEU A 152 -13.19 1.27 0.95
C LEU A 152 -13.39 2.13 2.22
N LEU A 153 -13.75 3.41 2.08
CA LEU A 153 -13.69 4.37 3.19
C LEU A 153 -15.03 4.96 3.60
N GLY A 154 -15.98 5.11 2.69
CA GLY A 154 -17.30 5.67 2.95
C GLY A 154 -17.34 7.15 3.37
N ASP A 155 -16.21 7.80 3.64
CA ASP A 155 -16.10 9.21 4.05
C ASP A 155 -15.62 10.08 2.91
N VAL A 156 -16.51 10.85 2.32
CA VAL A 156 -16.25 11.70 1.13
C VAL A 156 -15.06 12.66 1.33
N ALA A 157 -14.89 13.20 2.52
CA ALA A 157 -13.82 14.17 2.78
C ALA A 157 -12.45 13.48 2.87
N ILE A 158 -12.39 12.28 3.47
CA ILE A 158 -11.18 11.45 3.49
C ILE A 158 -10.88 10.92 2.08
N VAL A 159 -11.89 10.53 1.33
CA VAL A 159 -11.73 10.11 -0.09
C VAL A 159 -11.08 11.22 -0.91
N ARG A 160 -11.57 12.46 -0.81
CA ARG A 160 -10.98 13.62 -1.52
C ARG A 160 -9.53 13.87 -1.12
N ARG A 161 -9.21 13.73 0.17
CA ARG A 161 -7.84 13.86 0.68
C ARG A 161 -6.92 12.79 0.11
N LEU A 162 -7.38 11.55 0.06
CA LEU A 162 -6.62 10.45 -0.50
C LEU A 162 -6.47 10.54 -2.01
N GLU A 163 -7.49 10.95 -2.72
CA GLU A 163 -7.42 11.21 -4.16
C GLU A 163 -6.30 12.20 -4.49
N TRP A 164 -6.24 13.32 -3.76
CA TRP A 164 -5.13 14.25 -3.88
C TRP A 164 -3.78 13.59 -3.57
N THR A 165 -3.71 12.80 -2.50
CA THR A 165 -2.48 12.10 -2.10
C THR A 165 -2.01 11.10 -3.14
N VAL A 166 -2.93 10.33 -3.71
CA VAL A 166 -2.65 9.36 -4.79
C VAL A 166 -2.14 10.08 -6.04
N ASN A 167 -2.68 11.24 -6.38
CA ASN A 167 -2.17 12.04 -7.49
C ASN A 167 -0.73 12.51 -7.24
N VAL A 168 -0.42 13.03 -6.05
CA VAL A 168 0.97 13.37 -5.68
C VAL A 168 1.88 12.14 -5.74
N ALA A 169 1.40 10.99 -5.26
CA ALA A 169 2.16 9.75 -5.31
C ALA A 169 2.47 9.30 -6.75
N ARG A 170 1.48 9.39 -7.64
CA ARG A 170 1.64 9.05 -9.06
C ARG A 170 2.64 9.97 -9.75
N ASP A 171 2.53 11.28 -9.51
CA ASP A 171 3.48 12.27 -10.06
C ASP A 171 4.91 11.96 -9.61
N THR A 172 5.11 11.67 -8.32
CA THR A 172 6.43 11.36 -7.75
C THR A 172 7.00 10.06 -8.30
N LEU A 173 6.19 9.01 -8.38
CA LEU A 173 6.61 7.68 -8.84
C LEU A 173 6.89 7.67 -10.35
N SER A 174 6.17 8.46 -11.16
CA SER A 174 6.41 8.57 -12.59
C SER A 174 7.81 9.10 -12.90
N VAL A 175 8.31 10.06 -12.13
CA VAL A 175 9.67 10.58 -12.25
C VAL A 175 10.69 9.52 -11.87
N GLY A 176 10.45 8.75 -10.81
CA GLY A 176 11.31 7.64 -10.38
C GLY A 176 11.36 6.47 -11.37
N ALA A 177 10.25 6.20 -12.05
CA ALA A 177 10.19 5.16 -13.09
C ALA A 177 10.92 5.58 -14.38
N ALA A 178 10.79 6.83 -14.80
CA ALA A 178 11.44 7.35 -16.02
C ALA A 178 12.99 7.39 -15.92
N SER A 179 13.54 7.53 -14.71
CA SER A 179 14.98 7.49 -14.49
C SER A 179 15.59 6.09 -14.67
N ALA A 180 14.77 5.03 -14.71
CA ALA A 180 15.20 3.66 -14.95
C ALA A 180 15.50 3.38 -16.42
N ASP A 181 14.68 3.88 -17.32
CA ASP A 181 14.85 3.66 -18.77
C ASP A 181 16.11 4.36 -19.31
N ALA A 182 16.57 5.40 -18.62
CA ALA A 182 17.80 6.11 -18.96
C ALA A 182 19.10 5.42 -18.50
N SER A 183 19.01 4.44 -17.60
CA SER A 183 20.20 3.72 -17.07
C SER A 183 20.49 2.41 -17.81
N ASP A 184 19.51 1.89 -18.58
CA ASP A 184 19.63 0.64 -19.34
C ASP A 184 19.93 0.89 -20.85
N ALA A 185 20.10 2.16 -21.25
CA ALA A 185 20.48 2.59 -22.60
C ALA A 185 21.94 3.02 -22.66
#